data_8a690562a90822d174e575099a3b9adb
#
_entry.id   8a690562a90822d174e575099a3b9adb
#
_cell.length_a   1.000
_cell.length_b   1.000
_cell.length_c   1.000
_cell.angle_alpha   90.00
_cell.angle_beta   90.00
_cell.angle_gamma   90.00
#
_symmetry.space_group_name_H-M   'P 1'
#
loop_
_entity.id
_entity.type
_entity.pdbx_description
1 polymer ?
#
loop_
_entity_poly.entity_id
_entity_poly.type
_entity_poly.pdbx_seq_one_letter_code
_entity_poly.pdbx_strand_id
1 'polypeptide(L)'
;MRGSADRSIGNHKVVATLEPLNRKVPSTSVCSMTVRNLEYLLRPRSVALIGASPRAGSVGFCVAQNLLGAGFVGDVYFVNPAHRVVAGHPCLASIDELPIGLDVAVIATPARTVPALVEALAARQVRSVVCITAGLDTDAKQLILNACRPTCLRMLGPNCVGMLLPSLGLNASFAHRHAPAGDIAFVSQSGALVTTIIDWAAARQVGFSHILSMGDMTDVDFGDVLDYLAADRESRAILMYMEGLTDARKFMSAARRAARAK
;
A
#
# COMPACT_ATOMS: atom_id res chain seq x y z
N MET A 1 -31.56 28.64 -39.20
CA MET A 1 -32.31 27.65 -38.39
C MET A 1 -31.32 26.88 -37.57
N ARG A 2 -31.35 27.08 -36.26
CA ARG A 2 -30.42 26.49 -35.30
C ARG A 2 -31.07 25.24 -34.73
N GLY A 3 -30.41 24.08 -34.85
CA GLY A 3 -30.81 22.85 -34.20
C GLY A 3 -29.89 22.59 -32.99
N SER A 4 -30.39 22.75 -31.79
CA SER A 4 -29.76 22.37 -30.56
C SER A 4 -29.85 20.85 -30.37
N ALA A 5 -28.75 20.17 -30.25
CA ALA A 5 -28.71 18.75 -29.83
C ALA A 5 -28.46 18.70 -28.31
N ASP A 6 -29.52 18.41 -27.62
CA ASP A 6 -29.53 18.03 -26.23
C ASP A 6 -28.93 16.62 -26.09
N ARG A 7 -27.78 16.47 -25.36
CA ARG A 7 -27.23 15.17 -24.98
C ARG A 7 -27.45 14.97 -23.50
N SER A 8 -28.55 14.31 -23.18
CA SER A 8 -28.77 13.77 -21.85
C SER A 8 -27.74 12.67 -21.56
N ILE A 9 -26.89 12.91 -20.57
CA ILE A 9 -25.95 11.89 -20.03
C ILE A 9 -26.76 10.97 -19.12
N GLY A 10 -27.03 9.76 -19.60
CA GLY A 10 -27.71 8.73 -18.83
C GLY A 10 -26.86 8.25 -17.64
N ASN A 11 -27.47 8.26 -16.46
CA ASN A 11 -26.96 7.67 -15.24
C ASN A 11 -26.90 6.14 -15.39
N HIS A 12 -25.74 5.58 -15.68
CA HIS A 12 -25.53 4.13 -15.58
C HIS A 12 -25.07 3.79 -14.15
N LYS A 13 -26.00 3.27 -13.34
CA LYS A 13 -25.68 2.51 -12.14
C LYS A 13 -25.09 1.17 -12.57
N VAL A 14 -23.82 0.94 -12.31
CA VAL A 14 -23.18 -0.37 -12.46
C VAL A 14 -23.64 -1.24 -11.30
N VAL A 15 -24.60 -2.12 -11.53
CA VAL A 15 -24.99 -3.20 -10.62
C VAL A 15 -24.23 -4.45 -11.05
N ALA A 16 -23.23 -4.86 -10.31
CA ALA A 16 -22.56 -6.14 -10.52
C ALA A 16 -23.46 -7.27 -10.03
N THR A 17 -23.96 -8.09 -10.95
CA THR A 17 -24.60 -9.38 -10.66
C THR A 17 -23.50 -10.41 -10.42
N LEU A 18 -23.43 -10.96 -9.18
CA LEU A 18 -22.51 -12.03 -8.80
C LEU A 18 -23.20 -13.38 -8.96
N GLU A 19 -22.71 -14.23 -9.86
CA GLU A 19 -23.01 -15.66 -9.85
C GLU A 19 -22.20 -16.39 -8.77
N PRO A 20 -22.75 -17.41 -8.08
CA PRO A 20 -22.07 -18.08 -7.00
C PRO A 20 -21.05 -19.10 -7.52
N LEU A 21 -19.76 -18.79 -7.41
CA LEU A 21 -18.68 -19.76 -7.58
C LEU A 21 -18.52 -20.61 -6.31
N ASN A 22 -19.06 -21.82 -6.35
CA ASN A 22 -19.01 -22.81 -5.28
C ASN A 22 -17.70 -23.62 -5.36
N ARG A 23 -16.61 -23.14 -4.72
CA ARG A 23 -15.41 -23.95 -4.44
C ARG A 23 -15.13 -23.93 -2.94
N LYS A 24 -15.26 -25.11 -2.30
CA LYS A 24 -14.86 -25.36 -0.92
C LYS A 24 -13.34 -25.21 -0.79
N VAL A 25 -12.89 -24.19 -0.08
CA VAL A 25 -11.52 -24.03 0.42
C VAL A 25 -11.52 -24.49 1.88
N PRO A 26 -10.55 -25.32 2.33
CA PRO A 26 -10.50 -25.78 3.71
C PRO A 26 -10.25 -24.60 4.66
N SER A 27 -11.06 -24.51 5.72
CA SER A 27 -11.00 -23.49 6.74
C SER A 27 -9.82 -23.73 7.68
N THR A 28 -8.68 -23.13 7.43
CA THR A 28 -7.74 -22.80 8.50
C THR A 28 -8.25 -21.54 9.16
N SER A 29 -8.56 -21.57 10.44
CA SER A 29 -8.99 -20.41 11.21
C SER A 29 -7.82 -19.41 11.30
N VAL A 30 -7.77 -18.50 10.33
CA VAL A 30 -6.88 -17.33 10.37
C VAL A 30 -7.51 -16.38 11.38
N CYS A 31 -6.79 -16.10 12.46
CA CYS A 31 -7.14 -15.03 13.39
C CYS A 31 -7.31 -13.74 12.57
N SER A 32 -8.55 -13.27 12.45
CA SER A 32 -8.89 -12.08 11.66
C SER A 32 -8.26 -10.86 12.34
N MET A 33 -7.10 -10.44 11.85
CA MET A 33 -6.41 -9.22 12.30
C MET A 33 -6.85 -8.02 11.47
N THR A 34 -8.12 -7.67 11.47
CA THR A 34 -8.70 -6.66 10.57
C THR A 34 -7.96 -5.31 10.57
N VAL A 35 -8.36 -4.33 11.37
CA VAL A 35 -7.74 -2.98 11.37
C VAL A 35 -6.54 -2.82 12.30
N ARG A 36 -6.13 -3.88 13.02
CA ARG A 36 -5.03 -3.78 13.98
C ARG A 36 -3.74 -3.37 13.30
N ASN A 37 -3.04 -2.39 13.87
CA ASN A 37 -1.80 -1.80 13.36
C ASN A 37 -1.88 -1.13 11.95
N LEU A 38 -3.05 -1.07 11.29
CA LEU A 38 -3.18 -0.37 10.02
C LEU A 38 -3.01 1.16 10.16
N GLU A 39 -3.22 1.71 11.33
CA GLU A 39 -2.92 3.10 11.62
C GLU A 39 -1.44 3.45 11.41
N TYR A 40 -0.52 2.52 11.76
CA TYR A 40 0.91 2.72 11.53
C TYR A 40 1.28 2.64 10.05
N LEU A 41 0.54 1.86 9.26
CA LEU A 41 0.69 1.80 7.81
C LEU A 41 0.15 3.08 7.14
N LEU A 42 -1.04 3.53 7.56
CA LEU A 42 -1.79 4.57 6.85
C LEU A 42 -1.67 5.97 7.49
N ARG A 43 -1.03 6.08 8.67
CA ARG A 43 -0.66 7.35 9.34
C ARG A 43 0.70 7.25 10.03
N PRO A 44 1.76 6.85 9.28
CA PRO A 44 3.09 6.67 9.86
C PRO A 44 3.71 8.00 10.29
N ARG A 45 4.58 7.93 11.30
CA ARG A 45 5.45 9.01 11.74
C ARG A 45 6.92 8.73 11.42
N SER A 46 7.22 7.48 11.08
CA SER A 46 8.57 7.06 10.73
C SER A 46 8.54 6.02 9.61
N VAL A 47 9.47 6.13 8.65
CA VAL A 47 9.56 5.25 7.48
C VAL A 47 11.01 4.86 7.25
N ALA A 48 11.28 3.57 7.03
CA ALA A 48 12.58 3.11 6.55
C ALA A 48 12.47 2.54 5.13
N LEU A 49 13.43 2.82 4.26
CA LEU A 49 13.58 2.18 2.96
C LEU A 49 14.71 1.16 2.99
N ILE A 50 14.35 -0.12 2.90
CA ILE A 50 15.29 -1.24 2.83
C ILE A 50 15.60 -1.53 1.36
N GLY A 51 16.88 -1.36 0.98
CA GLY A 51 17.30 -1.42 -0.41
C GLY A 51 17.36 -0.04 -1.08
N ALA A 52 17.53 1.03 -0.28
CA ALA A 52 17.83 2.36 -0.81
C ALA A 52 19.07 2.31 -1.71
N SER A 53 19.04 2.99 -2.84
CA SER A 53 20.12 2.88 -3.85
C SER A 53 20.45 4.23 -4.47
N PRO A 54 21.73 4.55 -4.70
CA PRO A 54 22.14 5.72 -5.46
C PRO A 54 22.02 5.51 -6.98
N ARG A 55 21.77 4.26 -7.45
CA ARG A 55 21.70 3.92 -8.87
C ARG A 55 20.42 4.46 -9.49
N ALA A 56 20.56 5.44 -10.37
CA ALA A 56 19.44 6.02 -11.13
C ALA A 56 18.61 4.93 -11.84
N GLY A 57 17.29 5.08 -11.83
CA GLY A 57 16.34 4.15 -12.45
C GLY A 57 16.09 2.87 -11.68
N SER A 58 16.79 2.59 -10.57
CA SER A 58 16.42 1.47 -9.69
C SER A 58 15.20 1.82 -8.84
N VAL A 59 14.43 0.81 -8.46
CA VAL A 59 13.26 0.99 -7.57
C VAL A 59 13.67 1.67 -6.27
N GLY A 60 14.77 1.22 -5.63
CA GLY A 60 15.28 1.84 -4.41
C GLY A 60 15.69 3.31 -4.56
N PHE A 61 16.17 3.71 -5.76
CA PHE A 61 16.42 5.11 -6.07
C PHE A 61 15.13 5.92 -6.19
N CYS A 62 14.16 5.43 -6.96
CA CYS A 62 12.89 6.12 -7.16
C CYS A 62 12.13 6.32 -5.83
N VAL A 63 12.06 5.29 -4.99
CA VAL A 63 11.41 5.38 -3.67
C VAL A 63 12.15 6.36 -2.76
N ALA A 64 13.50 6.36 -2.76
CA ALA A 64 14.27 7.31 -1.96
C ALA A 64 13.99 8.76 -2.37
N GLN A 65 13.99 9.05 -3.68
CA GLN A 65 13.66 10.38 -4.20
C GLN A 65 12.22 10.79 -3.83
N ASN A 66 11.27 9.87 -3.94
CA ASN A 66 9.87 10.11 -3.62
C ASN A 66 9.64 10.39 -2.13
N LEU A 67 10.29 9.64 -1.25
CA LEU A 67 10.20 9.86 0.21
C LEU A 67 10.73 11.24 0.61
N LEU A 68 11.82 11.68 -0.01
CA LEU A 68 12.42 12.98 0.30
C LEU A 68 11.69 14.15 -0.37
N GLY A 69 11.16 13.94 -1.58
CA GLY A 69 10.56 15.01 -2.40
C GLY A 69 9.10 15.32 -2.08
N ALA A 70 8.40 14.45 -1.35
CA ALA A 70 6.96 14.59 -1.11
C ALA A 70 6.60 15.52 0.06
N GLY A 71 7.56 15.91 0.90
CA GLY A 71 7.33 16.81 2.03
C GLY A 71 6.92 16.11 3.33
N PHE A 72 7.22 14.83 3.47
CA PHE A 72 6.95 14.08 4.70
C PHE A 72 7.75 14.65 5.88
N VAL A 73 7.05 14.95 6.99
CA VAL A 73 7.65 15.61 8.17
C VAL A 73 8.18 14.59 9.19
N GLY A 74 7.87 13.30 9.02
CA GLY A 74 8.33 12.23 9.90
C GLY A 74 9.76 11.80 9.62
N ASP A 75 10.27 10.89 10.43
CA ASP A 75 11.62 10.36 10.31
C ASP A 75 11.76 9.43 9.09
N VAL A 76 12.78 9.63 8.28
CA VAL A 76 13.11 8.78 7.12
C VAL A 76 14.48 8.16 7.31
N TYR A 77 14.55 6.84 7.22
CA TYR A 77 15.78 6.05 7.33
C TYR A 77 16.04 5.30 6.03
N PHE A 78 17.29 5.29 5.58
CA PHE A 78 17.73 4.46 4.47
C PHE A 78 18.59 3.30 4.97
N VAL A 79 18.39 2.11 4.40
CA VAL A 79 19.16 0.91 4.76
C VAL A 79 19.68 0.26 3.49
N ASN A 80 21.01 0.13 3.41
CA ASN A 80 21.69 -0.64 2.37
C ASN A 80 23.11 -1.01 2.83
N PRO A 81 23.50 -2.30 2.87
CA PRO A 81 24.83 -2.70 3.32
C PRO A 81 25.98 -2.21 2.43
N ALA A 82 25.71 -1.90 1.15
CA ALA A 82 26.73 -1.50 0.18
C ALA A 82 26.97 0.02 0.10
N HIS A 83 26.11 0.85 0.70
CA HIS A 83 26.16 2.31 0.57
C HIS A 83 26.07 2.98 1.93
N ARG A 84 26.86 4.04 2.14
CA ARG A 84 26.83 4.87 3.38
C ARG A 84 26.03 6.15 3.21
N VAL A 85 25.78 6.55 1.96
CA VAL A 85 25.00 7.75 1.62
C VAL A 85 24.12 7.44 0.41
N VAL A 86 22.84 7.77 0.48
CA VAL A 86 21.89 7.69 -0.63
C VAL A 86 21.12 9.01 -0.72
N ALA A 87 21.08 9.61 -1.92
CA ALA A 87 20.42 10.89 -2.15
C ALA A 87 20.86 12.02 -1.18
N GLY A 88 22.14 12.03 -0.78
CA GLY A 88 22.70 13.02 0.16
C GLY A 88 22.40 12.75 1.65
N HIS A 89 21.66 11.67 1.99
CA HIS A 89 21.30 11.31 3.35
C HIS A 89 22.09 10.08 3.84
N PRO A 90 22.39 10.00 5.15
CA PRO A 90 23.03 8.83 5.75
C PRO A 90 22.23 7.55 5.46
N CYS A 91 22.95 6.47 5.19
CA CYS A 91 22.38 5.16 4.94
C CYS A 91 22.98 4.14 5.92
N LEU A 92 22.10 3.49 6.68
CA LEU A 92 22.45 2.46 7.65
C LEU A 92 22.91 1.19 6.94
N ALA A 93 23.84 0.46 7.51
CA ALA A 93 24.34 -0.77 6.91
C ALA A 93 23.42 -1.97 7.17
N SER A 94 22.65 -1.95 8.27
CA SER A 94 21.81 -3.07 8.72
C SER A 94 20.47 -2.58 9.27
N ILE A 95 19.47 -3.46 9.24
CA ILE A 95 18.20 -3.28 9.95
C ILE A 95 18.42 -3.14 11.45
N ASP A 96 19.46 -3.74 12.00
CA ASP A 96 19.79 -3.67 13.44
C ASP A 96 20.10 -2.26 13.93
N GLU A 97 20.46 -1.36 13.03
CA GLU A 97 20.71 0.05 13.32
C GLU A 97 19.42 0.90 13.33
N LEU A 98 18.29 0.37 12.85
CA LEU A 98 17.02 1.08 12.88
C LEU A 98 16.49 1.26 14.30
N PRO A 99 15.71 2.31 14.60
CA PRO A 99 15.02 2.43 15.88
C PRO A 99 14.03 1.28 16.09
N ILE A 100 13.85 0.87 17.37
CA ILE A 100 12.84 -0.13 17.72
C ILE A 100 11.45 0.50 17.60
N GLY A 101 10.49 -0.24 17.04
CA GLY A 101 9.09 0.19 16.96
C GLY A 101 8.81 1.16 15.80
N LEU A 102 9.63 1.15 14.75
CA LEU A 102 9.41 1.91 13.51
C LEU A 102 8.00 1.63 12.95
N ASP A 103 7.33 2.65 12.42
CA ASP A 103 5.95 2.51 11.92
C ASP A 103 5.90 1.74 10.59
N VAL A 104 6.71 2.12 9.60
CA VAL A 104 6.70 1.49 8.26
C VAL A 104 8.10 1.17 7.76
N ALA A 105 8.31 -0.04 7.26
CA ALA A 105 9.46 -0.37 6.43
C ALA A 105 9.03 -0.64 4.97
N VAL A 106 9.64 0.03 4.01
CA VAL A 106 9.44 -0.21 2.58
C VAL A 106 10.55 -1.14 2.08
N ILE A 107 10.20 -2.29 1.51
CA ILE A 107 11.16 -3.28 1.00
C ILE A 107 11.25 -3.18 -0.52
N ALA A 108 12.45 -2.84 -1.02
CA ALA A 108 12.80 -2.74 -2.43
C ALA A 108 14.08 -3.53 -2.74
N THR A 109 14.16 -4.78 -2.26
CA THR A 109 15.31 -5.67 -2.39
C THR A 109 14.95 -6.91 -3.22
N PRO A 110 15.92 -7.74 -3.67
CA PRO A 110 15.60 -8.97 -4.39
C PRO A 110 14.73 -9.94 -3.59
N ALA A 111 13.81 -10.66 -4.28
CA ALA A 111 12.80 -11.54 -3.67
C ALA A 111 13.37 -12.52 -2.63
N ARG A 112 14.53 -13.13 -2.93
CA ARG A 112 15.20 -14.10 -2.04
C ARG A 112 15.56 -13.55 -0.65
N THR A 113 15.66 -12.23 -0.51
CA THR A 113 16.03 -11.58 0.78
C THR A 113 14.82 -11.23 1.63
N VAL A 114 13.62 -11.16 1.05
CA VAL A 114 12.43 -10.61 1.71
C VAL A 114 12.01 -11.39 2.97
N PRO A 115 11.94 -12.73 2.98
CA PRO A 115 11.53 -13.46 4.19
C PRO A 115 12.40 -13.15 5.41
N ALA A 116 13.74 -13.23 5.25
CA ALA A 116 14.68 -12.93 6.34
C ALA A 116 14.61 -11.46 6.79
N LEU A 117 14.39 -10.52 5.86
CA LEU A 117 14.21 -9.11 6.19
C LEU A 117 12.94 -8.88 7.00
N VAL A 118 11.82 -9.51 6.64
CA VAL A 118 10.56 -9.40 7.39
C VAL A 118 10.70 -9.98 8.79
N GLU A 119 11.40 -11.10 8.95
CA GLU A 119 11.70 -11.68 10.26
C GLU A 119 12.55 -10.73 11.13
N ALA A 120 13.60 -10.13 10.57
CA ALA A 120 14.43 -9.15 11.26
C ALA A 120 13.65 -7.88 11.62
N LEU A 121 12.78 -7.38 10.72
CA LEU A 121 11.90 -6.24 10.99
C LEU A 121 10.88 -6.54 12.10
N ALA A 122 10.31 -7.76 12.10
CA ALA A 122 9.40 -8.21 13.16
C ALA A 122 10.11 -8.26 14.52
N ALA A 123 11.36 -8.77 14.58
CA ALA A 123 12.18 -8.78 15.79
C ALA A 123 12.49 -7.35 16.30
N ARG A 124 12.61 -6.36 15.40
CA ARG A 124 12.76 -4.93 15.72
C ARG A 124 11.44 -4.24 16.06
N GLN A 125 10.33 -4.99 16.17
CA GLN A 125 9.01 -4.46 16.48
C GLN A 125 8.50 -3.43 15.47
N VAL A 126 8.93 -3.53 14.21
CA VAL A 126 8.36 -2.73 13.12
C VAL A 126 6.87 -3.06 12.99
N ARG A 127 6.04 -2.04 12.84
CA ARG A 127 4.58 -2.18 12.88
C ARG A 127 3.99 -2.62 11.56
N SER A 128 4.54 -2.12 10.45
CA SER A 128 4.06 -2.44 9.11
C SER A 128 5.16 -2.45 8.06
N VAL A 129 4.90 -3.16 6.97
CA VAL A 129 5.79 -3.30 5.82
C VAL A 129 5.02 -2.99 4.56
N VAL A 130 5.63 -2.26 3.64
CA VAL A 130 5.23 -2.14 2.24
C VAL A 130 6.23 -2.93 1.41
N CYS A 131 5.82 -4.07 0.86
CA CYS A 131 6.70 -4.92 0.06
C CYS A 131 6.48 -4.66 -1.44
N ILE A 132 7.38 -3.89 -2.03
CA ILE A 132 7.34 -3.55 -3.47
C ILE A 132 7.81 -4.75 -4.31
N THR A 133 8.71 -5.55 -3.75
CA THR A 133 9.35 -6.67 -4.43
C THR A 133 8.34 -7.66 -5.00
N ALA A 134 8.52 -8.01 -6.28
CA ALA A 134 7.77 -9.03 -6.99
C ALA A 134 8.51 -10.38 -7.02
N GLY A 135 7.82 -11.45 -7.44
CA GLY A 135 8.42 -12.77 -7.67
C GLY A 135 8.63 -13.60 -6.40
N LEU A 136 7.86 -13.34 -5.34
CA LEU A 136 7.82 -14.24 -4.18
C LEU A 136 6.90 -15.44 -4.47
N ASP A 137 7.43 -16.63 -4.28
CA ASP A 137 6.67 -17.87 -4.37
C ASP A 137 5.79 -18.12 -3.13
N THR A 138 5.04 -19.19 -3.15
CA THR A 138 4.10 -19.54 -2.07
C THR A 138 4.82 -19.81 -0.76
N ASP A 139 5.99 -20.45 -0.79
CA ASP A 139 6.75 -20.81 0.40
C ASP A 139 7.32 -19.55 1.06
N ALA A 140 7.89 -18.64 0.27
CA ALA A 140 8.35 -17.33 0.76
C ALA A 140 7.22 -16.53 1.39
N LYS A 141 6.03 -16.47 0.76
CA LYS A 141 4.84 -15.81 1.32
C LYS A 141 4.40 -16.44 2.64
N GLN A 142 4.46 -17.76 2.76
CA GLN A 142 4.11 -18.44 4.00
C GLN A 142 5.13 -18.17 5.12
N LEU A 143 6.42 -18.11 4.82
CA LEU A 143 7.47 -17.72 5.78
C LEU A 143 7.23 -16.30 6.30
N ILE A 144 6.91 -15.37 5.40
CA ILE A 144 6.57 -13.99 5.75
C ILE A 144 5.36 -13.93 6.70
N LEU A 145 4.26 -14.63 6.38
CA LEU A 145 3.08 -14.66 7.24
C LEU A 145 3.41 -15.23 8.63
N ASN A 146 4.26 -16.25 8.71
CA ASN A 146 4.67 -16.84 9.98
C ASN A 146 5.51 -15.85 10.81
N ALA A 147 6.35 -15.03 10.18
CA ALA A 147 7.11 -13.97 10.86
C ALA A 147 6.21 -12.79 11.32
N CYS A 148 5.18 -12.45 10.55
CA CYS A 148 4.28 -11.34 10.86
C CYS A 148 3.35 -11.62 12.05
N ARG A 149 2.80 -12.84 12.14
CA ARG A 149 1.76 -13.21 13.12
C ARG A 149 2.11 -12.93 14.58
N PRO A 150 3.29 -13.33 15.12
CA PRO A 150 3.61 -13.15 16.53
C PRO A 150 3.64 -11.68 16.99
N THR A 151 4.06 -10.78 16.11
CA THR A 151 4.25 -9.35 16.40
C THR A 151 3.13 -8.48 15.90
N CYS A 152 2.15 -9.06 15.20
CA CYS A 152 1.10 -8.33 14.48
C CYS A 152 1.66 -7.32 13.48
N LEU A 153 2.84 -7.56 12.90
CA LEU A 153 3.36 -6.79 11.77
C LEU A 153 2.40 -6.95 10.59
N ARG A 154 2.04 -5.84 9.95
CA ARG A 154 1.11 -5.86 8.83
C ARG A 154 1.87 -5.61 7.51
N MET A 155 1.50 -6.32 6.44
CA MET A 155 2.19 -6.19 5.16
C MET A 155 1.24 -5.83 4.02
N LEU A 156 1.50 -4.69 3.37
CA LEU A 156 0.93 -4.31 2.08
C LEU A 156 1.78 -4.90 0.95
N GLY A 157 1.15 -5.51 -0.04
CA GLY A 157 1.82 -6.22 -1.12
C GLY A 157 1.95 -7.73 -0.83
N PRO A 158 2.99 -8.40 -1.31
CA PRO A 158 4.09 -7.97 -2.19
C PRO A 158 3.65 -7.63 -3.62
N ASN A 159 4.62 -7.37 -4.51
CA ASN A 159 4.34 -7.08 -5.92
C ASN A 159 3.41 -5.86 -6.11
N CYS A 160 3.70 -4.78 -5.43
CA CYS A 160 2.91 -3.54 -5.47
C CYS A 160 3.78 -2.34 -5.86
N VAL A 161 3.16 -1.26 -6.28
CA VAL A 161 3.85 0.02 -6.56
C VAL A 161 4.27 0.71 -5.26
N GLY A 162 3.60 0.42 -4.17
CA GLY A 162 3.74 1.09 -2.89
C GLY A 162 2.49 1.85 -2.49
N MET A 163 2.67 2.91 -1.71
CA MET A 163 1.56 3.75 -1.25
C MET A 163 1.91 5.24 -1.27
N LEU A 164 0.89 6.07 -1.47
CA LEU A 164 0.98 7.51 -1.31
C LEU A 164 -0.07 7.97 -0.30
N LEU A 165 0.34 8.83 0.63
CA LEU A 165 -0.51 9.48 1.63
C LEU A 165 -0.31 11.01 1.49
N PRO A 166 -0.97 11.64 0.50
CA PRO A 166 -0.67 13.01 0.11
C PRO A 166 -0.90 14.03 1.23
N SER A 167 -1.88 13.82 2.12
CA SER A 167 -2.13 14.69 3.27
C SER A 167 -0.97 14.71 4.28
N LEU A 168 -0.17 13.63 4.33
CA LEU A 168 1.04 13.54 5.16
C LEU A 168 2.31 13.94 4.40
N GLY A 169 2.21 14.28 3.13
CA GLY A 169 3.38 14.48 2.27
C GLY A 169 4.19 13.20 2.08
N LEU A 170 3.59 12.02 2.20
CA LEU A 170 4.31 10.75 2.08
C LEU A 170 4.09 10.12 0.69
N ASN A 171 5.20 9.82 0.01
CA ASN A 171 5.20 8.99 -1.19
C ASN A 171 6.18 7.82 -1.00
N ALA A 172 5.69 6.72 -0.45
CA ALA A 172 6.41 5.47 -0.25
C ALA A 172 6.17 4.50 -1.43
N SER A 173 6.40 4.98 -2.65
CA SER A 173 6.18 4.25 -3.89
C SER A 173 7.27 4.54 -4.92
N PHE A 174 7.32 3.72 -5.99
CA PHE A 174 8.14 4.05 -7.17
C PHE A 174 7.32 4.71 -8.28
N ALA A 175 6.18 5.30 -7.97
CA ALA A 175 5.42 6.11 -8.91
C ALA A 175 6.30 7.29 -9.42
N HIS A 176 6.12 7.66 -10.68
CA HIS A 176 6.94 8.67 -11.35
C HIS A 176 6.62 10.11 -10.94
N ARG A 177 5.56 10.33 -10.14
CA ARG A 177 5.17 11.62 -9.60
C ARG A 177 4.41 11.52 -8.27
N HIS A 178 4.28 12.64 -7.58
CA HIS A 178 3.43 12.80 -6.43
C HIS A 178 1.97 13.02 -6.85
N ALA A 179 1.04 12.70 -5.95
CA ALA A 179 -0.37 13.01 -6.11
C ALA A 179 -0.77 14.19 -5.19
N PRO A 180 -1.67 15.08 -5.63
CA PRO A 180 -2.17 16.16 -4.78
C PRO A 180 -3.04 15.60 -3.65
N ALA A 181 -3.06 16.32 -2.52
CA ALA A 181 -3.94 15.99 -1.40
C ALA A 181 -5.41 16.26 -1.76
N GLY A 182 -6.30 15.40 -1.25
CA GLY A 182 -7.75 15.48 -1.46
C GLY A 182 -8.47 14.44 -0.62
N ASP A 183 -9.69 14.09 -0.98
CA ASP A 183 -10.60 13.30 -0.16
C ASP A 183 -11.02 11.95 -0.79
N ILE A 184 -10.36 11.54 -1.87
CA ILE A 184 -10.58 10.25 -2.52
C ILE A 184 -9.52 9.25 -2.07
N ALA A 185 -9.92 8.11 -1.48
CA ALA A 185 -9.05 6.97 -1.31
C ALA A 185 -9.10 6.10 -2.57
N PHE A 186 -7.96 5.90 -3.22
CA PHE A 186 -7.83 5.00 -4.37
C PHE A 186 -7.07 3.73 -3.97
N VAL A 187 -7.73 2.58 -4.08
CA VAL A 187 -7.20 1.27 -3.69
C VAL A 187 -7.19 0.36 -4.91
N SER A 188 -6.03 -0.03 -5.38
CA SER A 188 -5.89 -0.77 -6.64
C SER A 188 -5.03 -2.01 -6.51
N GLN A 189 -5.49 -3.13 -7.06
CA GLN A 189 -4.68 -4.33 -7.23
C GLN A 189 -3.70 -4.19 -8.40
N SER A 190 -4.05 -3.39 -9.42
CA SER A 190 -3.20 -3.11 -10.57
C SER A 190 -2.25 -1.95 -10.31
N GLY A 191 -0.93 -2.21 -10.36
CA GLY A 191 0.10 -1.18 -10.26
C GLY A 191 0.10 -0.22 -11.45
N ALA A 192 -0.14 -0.72 -12.67
CA ALA A 192 -0.21 0.11 -13.87
C ALA A 192 -1.38 1.11 -13.80
N LEU A 193 -2.52 0.68 -13.26
CA LEU A 193 -3.66 1.58 -13.08
C LEU A 193 -3.37 2.67 -12.04
N VAL A 194 -2.59 2.37 -10.99
CA VAL A 194 -2.17 3.39 -10.01
C VAL A 194 -1.44 4.54 -10.70
N THR A 195 -0.45 4.23 -11.53
CA THR A 195 0.33 5.28 -12.24
C THR A 195 -0.53 6.05 -13.25
N THR A 196 -1.39 5.37 -13.99
CA THR A 196 -2.31 6.00 -14.95
C THR A 196 -3.30 6.94 -14.26
N ILE A 197 -3.87 6.54 -13.13
CA ILE A 197 -4.83 7.37 -12.38
C ILE A 197 -4.15 8.60 -11.79
N ILE A 198 -2.91 8.48 -11.30
CA ILE A 198 -2.15 9.62 -10.81
C ILE A 198 -1.95 10.67 -11.93
N ASP A 199 -1.61 10.24 -13.15
CA ASP A 199 -1.46 11.13 -14.30
C ASP A 199 -2.77 11.80 -14.72
N TRP A 200 -3.82 11.00 -14.79
CA TRP A 200 -5.16 11.48 -15.16
C TRP A 200 -5.67 12.51 -14.14
N ALA A 201 -5.49 12.25 -12.85
CA ALA A 201 -5.92 13.10 -11.75
C ALA A 201 -5.14 14.40 -11.69
N ALA A 202 -3.82 14.37 -11.92
CA ALA A 202 -2.96 15.55 -11.92
C ALA A 202 -3.41 16.57 -12.99
N ALA A 203 -3.77 16.09 -14.20
CA ALA A 203 -4.27 16.96 -15.28
C ALA A 203 -5.64 17.60 -14.95
N ARG A 204 -6.38 17.07 -13.97
CA ARG A 204 -7.73 17.51 -13.58
C ARG A 204 -7.81 18.08 -12.17
N GLN A 205 -6.66 18.24 -11.52
CA GLN A 205 -6.56 18.72 -10.13
C GLN A 205 -7.40 17.89 -9.14
N VAL A 206 -7.54 16.58 -9.42
CA VAL A 206 -8.19 15.64 -8.49
C VAL A 206 -7.18 15.18 -7.46
N GLY A 207 -7.50 15.38 -6.18
CA GLY A 207 -6.65 15.02 -5.05
C GLY A 207 -7.08 13.72 -4.37
N PHE A 208 -6.14 13.13 -3.62
CA PHE A 208 -6.34 11.86 -2.93
C PHE A 208 -6.02 11.99 -1.43
N SER A 209 -6.77 11.27 -0.61
CA SER A 209 -6.41 11.02 0.79
C SER A 209 -5.38 9.89 0.87
N HIS A 210 -5.65 8.80 0.15
CA HIS A 210 -4.83 7.60 0.11
C HIS A 210 -4.74 7.07 -1.31
N ILE A 211 -3.57 6.60 -1.72
CA ILE A 211 -3.39 5.75 -2.90
C ILE A 211 -2.64 4.51 -2.46
N LEU A 212 -3.29 3.35 -2.55
CA LEU A 212 -2.76 2.08 -2.08
C LEU A 212 -2.68 1.08 -3.23
N SER A 213 -1.48 0.59 -3.53
CA SER A 213 -1.28 -0.52 -4.45
C SER A 213 -1.26 -1.82 -3.65
N MET A 214 -2.27 -2.68 -3.86
CA MET A 214 -2.48 -3.87 -3.04
C MET A 214 -1.55 -5.03 -3.41
N GLY A 215 -1.17 -5.14 -4.69
CA GLY A 215 -0.36 -6.26 -5.19
C GLY A 215 -1.01 -7.62 -4.92
N ASP A 216 -0.23 -8.57 -4.41
CA ASP A 216 -0.66 -9.96 -4.20
C ASP A 216 -1.53 -10.17 -2.94
N MET A 217 -1.68 -9.16 -2.08
CA MET A 217 -2.49 -9.19 -0.85
C MET A 217 -2.19 -10.40 0.04
N THR A 218 -0.92 -10.62 0.36
CA THR A 218 -0.50 -11.76 1.17
C THR A 218 -1.00 -11.67 2.63
N ASP A 219 -1.05 -10.46 3.21
CA ASP A 219 -1.60 -10.17 4.55
C ASP A 219 -2.74 -9.15 4.48
N VAL A 220 -2.41 -7.87 4.19
CA VAL A 220 -3.43 -6.81 4.11
C VAL A 220 -4.21 -6.98 2.81
N ASP A 221 -5.54 -7.13 2.92
CA ASP A 221 -6.45 -7.26 1.81
C ASP A 221 -7.44 -6.10 1.70
N PHE A 222 -8.33 -6.15 0.71
CA PHE A 222 -9.37 -5.14 0.50
C PHE A 222 -10.31 -4.98 1.70
N GLY A 223 -10.60 -6.07 2.43
CA GLY A 223 -11.47 -6.01 3.61
C GLY A 223 -10.85 -5.21 4.73
N ASP A 224 -9.54 -5.40 4.99
CA ASP A 224 -8.80 -4.63 6.00
C ASP A 224 -8.77 -3.13 5.67
N VAL A 225 -8.43 -2.81 4.42
CA VAL A 225 -8.34 -1.42 3.97
C VAL A 225 -9.72 -0.74 4.00
N LEU A 226 -10.78 -1.42 3.54
CA LEU A 226 -12.14 -0.88 3.60
C LEU A 226 -12.62 -0.63 5.02
N ASP A 227 -12.34 -1.55 5.96
CA ASP A 227 -12.70 -1.38 7.36
C ASP A 227 -12.01 -0.15 7.98
N TYR A 228 -10.74 0.07 7.64
CA TYR A 228 -10.00 1.26 8.07
C TYR A 228 -10.59 2.53 7.44
N LEU A 229 -10.73 2.55 6.12
CA LEU A 229 -11.21 3.73 5.38
C LEU A 229 -12.66 4.09 5.72
N ALA A 230 -13.50 3.12 6.11
CA ALA A 230 -14.86 3.40 6.58
C ALA A 230 -14.89 4.32 7.81
N ALA A 231 -13.90 4.23 8.68
CA ALA A 231 -13.77 5.07 9.87
C ALA A 231 -12.89 6.31 9.64
N ASP A 232 -12.12 6.36 8.54
CA ASP A 232 -11.24 7.48 8.24
C ASP A 232 -12.04 8.72 7.83
N ARG A 233 -11.73 9.86 8.47
CA ARG A 233 -12.43 11.14 8.23
C ARG A 233 -11.90 11.93 7.04
N GLU A 234 -10.70 11.62 6.59
CA GLU A 234 -10.07 12.31 5.45
C GLU A 234 -10.61 11.77 4.12
N SER A 235 -11.01 10.50 4.07
CA SER A 235 -11.56 9.87 2.88
C SER A 235 -13.07 10.03 2.81
N ARG A 236 -13.58 10.78 1.83
CA ARG A 236 -15.01 10.96 1.57
C ARG A 236 -15.56 9.98 0.53
N ALA A 237 -14.69 9.48 -0.33
CA ALA A 237 -15.03 8.48 -1.33
C ALA A 237 -13.93 7.43 -1.43
N ILE A 238 -14.30 6.19 -1.75
CA ILE A 238 -13.36 5.08 -1.95
C ILE A 238 -13.55 4.57 -3.38
N LEU A 239 -12.50 4.70 -4.18
CA LEU A 239 -12.41 4.15 -5.53
C LEU A 239 -11.57 2.88 -5.50
N MET A 240 -12.09 1.77 -6.03
CA MET A 240 -11.41 0.48 -5.99
C MET A 240 -11.28 -0.13 -7.38
N TYR A 241 -10.13 -0.74 -7.62
CA TYR A 241 -9.91 -1.65 -8.75
C TYR A 241 -9.48 -3.02 -8.22
N MET A 242 -10.29 -4.04 -8.50
CA MET A 242 -10.13 -5.39 -7.96
C MET A 242 -10.07 -6.40 -9.11
N GLU A 243 -9.12 -7.32 -9.02
CA GLU A 243 -8.97 -8.46 -9.94
C GLU A 243 -9.41 -9.77 -9.27
N GLY A 244 -9.37 -9.81 -7.93
CA GLY A 244 -9.80 -10.95 -7.14
C GLY A 244 -9.93 -10.61 -5.66
N LEU A 245 -10.56 -11.51 -4.90
CA LEU A 245 -10.77 -11.39 -3.46
C LEU A 245 -10.10 -12.55 -2.73
N THR A 246 -9.44 -12.25 -1.61
CA THR A 246 -8.85 -13.26 -0.72
C THR A 246 -9.88 -13.85 0.23
N ASP A 247 -10.74 -12.99 0.83
CA ASP A 247 -11.84 -13.37 1.71
C ASP A 247 -13.10 -12.56 1.36
N ALA A 248 -14.02 -13.21 0.66
CA ALA A 248 -15.27 -12.59 0.21
C ALA A 248 -16.19 -12.18 1.38
N ARG A 249 -16.21 -12.93 2.50
CA ARG A 249 -17.07 -12.61 3.65
C ARG A 249 -16.57 -11.36 4.37
N LYS A 250 -15.27 -11.29 4.62
CA LYS A 250 -14.61 -10.13 5.21
C LYS A 250 -14.81 -8.90 4.34
N PHE A 251 -14.57 -9.03 3.03
CA PHE A 251 -14.79 -7.96 2.06
C PHE A 251 -16.24 -7.44 2.10
N MET A 252 -17.24 -8.31 2.01
CA MET A 252 -18.65 -7.90 2.00
C MET A 252 -19.07 -7.22 3.29
N SER A 253 -18.54 -7.65 4.45
CA SER A 253 -18.78 -6.99 5.73
C SER A 253 -18.20 -5.56 5.73
N ALA A 254 -16.95 -5.42 5.35
CA ALA A 254 -16.25 -4.15 5.29
C ALA A 254 -16.88 -3.19 4.25
N ALA A 255 -17.24 -3.71 3.07
CA ALA A 255 -17.89 -2.93 2.01
C ALA A 255 -19.25 -2.36 2.45
N ARG A 256 -20.08 -3.15 3.15
CA ARG A 256 -21.35 -2.66 3.72
C ARG A 256 -21.12 -1.56 4.74
N ARG A 257 -20.08 -1.69 5.57
CA ARG A 257 -19.73 -0.66 6.56
C ARG A 257 -19.26 0.61 5.86
N ALA A 258 -18.36 0.50 4.87
CA ALA A 258 -17.87 1.63 4.10
C ALA A 258 -18.99 2.35 3.35
N ALA A 259 -19.89 1.62 2.68
CA ALA A 259 -21.04 2.19 1.95
C ALA A 259 -22.05 2.93 2.83
N ARG A 260 -22.08 2.68 4.15
CA ARG A 260 -22.92 3.42 5.10
C ARG A 260 -22.22 4.66 5.67
N ALA A 261 -20.89 4.68 5.60
CA ALA A 261 -20.08 5.72 6.21
C ALA A 261 -19.62 6.79 5.20
N LYS A 262 -19.62 6.45 3.90
CA LYS A 262 -19.18 7.29 2.77
C LYS A 262 -20.32 7.44 1.76
#